data_561a40444aca4cc6edce8f207f13767d
#
_entry.id   561a40444aca4cc6edce8f207f13767d
#
_cell.length_a   1.000
_cell.length_b   1.000
_cell.length_c   1.000
_cell.angle_alpha   90.00
_cell.angle_beta   90.00
_cell.angle_gamma   90.00
#
_symmetry.space_group_name_H-M   'P 1'
#
loop_
_entity.id
_entity.type
_entity.pdbx_description
1 polymer ?
#
loop_
_entity_poly.entity_id
_entity_poly.type
_entity_poly.pdbx_seq_one_letter_code
_entity_poly.pdbx_strand_id
1 'polypeptide(L)'
;IPTKQKNMANYYSDHPEIAFHLNHPLMERIVELKEKNYEDKAKFEDAPVDYNDAIENYKQILDITGDVAANIIEPNSESVDLEGPHLENGRMIYASKTFENLDATRKAGLHGVSMPRRYGGLNLPNTVFSMLSEVISAADAGYQNIWSLQSCIDTLYEFGSEEQRQKYIPRVCAGETMSMDLTEPDAGSDLQRVMLKATYDEKEGCWRLNGVKRFITNGDSDIHLVLAR
;
A
#
# COMPACT_ATOMS: atom_id res chain seq x y z
N ILE A 1 21.06 8.81 -39.85
CA ILE A 1 19.99 9.42 -39.02
C ILE A 1 20.12 8.78 -37.66
N PRO A 2 20.47 9.52 -36.58
CA PRO A 2 20.54 8.93 -35.26
C PRO A 2 19.13 8.54 -34.86
N THR A 3 18.94 7.26 -34.58
CA THR A 3 17.75 6.73 -33.93
C THR A 3 17.63 7.44 -32.57
N LYS A 4 16.64 8.34 -32.41
CA LYS A 4 16.24 8.82 -31.09
C LYS A 4 15.98 7.58 -30.24
N GLN A 5 16.80 7.34 -29.23
CA GLN A 5 16.41 6.47 -28.14
C GLN A 5 15.05 6.98 -27.65
N LYS A 6 14.02 6.15 -27.80
CA LYS A 6 12.72 6.42 -27.23
C LYS A 6 13.00 6.45 -25.71
N ASN A 7 13.01 7.62 -25.10
CA ASN A 7 12.98 7.67 -23.63
C ASN A 7 11.79 6.82 -23.22
N MET A 8 12.03 5.81 -22.40
CA MET A 8 10.95 5.04 -21.82
C MET A 8 10.10 6.00 -20.98
N ALA A 9 8.79 5.93 -21.11
CA ALA A 9 7.88 6.72 -20.30
C ALA A 9 8.10 6.38 -18.82
N ASN A 10 8.08 7.40 -17.96
CA ASN A 10 8.19 7.21 -16.53
C ASN A 10 7.29 8.23 -15.82
N TYR A 11 6.30 7.76 -15.08
CA TYR A 11 5.29 8.63 -14.46
C TYR A 11 5.84 9.54 -13.36
N TYR A 12 7.02 9.30 -12.84
CA TYR A 12 7.68 10.22 -11.92
C TYR A 12 8.49 11.30 -12.66
N SER A 13 9.36 10.89 -13.58
CA SER A 13 10.22 11.86 -14.29
C SER A 13 9.45 12.75 -15.26
N ASP A 14 8.30 12.27 -15.76
CA ASP A 14 7.43 13.01 -16.66
C ASP A 14 6.46 13.97 -15.92
N HIS A 15 6.43 13.93 -14.58
CA HIS A 15 5.58 14.73 -13.69
C HIS A 15 6.41 15.58 -12.71
N PRO A 16 6.92 16.74 -13.14
CA PRO A 16 7.83 17.58 -12.35
C PRO A 16 7.21 18.13 -11.05
N GLU A 17 5.88 18.16 -10.94
CA GLU A 17 5.15 18.56 -9.74
C GLU A 17 5.43 17.64 -8.55
N ILE A 18 5.67 16.35 -8.77
CA ILE A 18 6.03 15.40 -7.69
C ILE A 18 7.40 15.78 -7.13
N ALA A 19 8.37 16.08 -8.00
CA ALA A 19 9.68 16.56 -7.57
C ALA A 19 9.60 17.90 -6.83
N PHE A 20 8.67 18.80 -7.22
CA PHE A 20 8.41 20.04 -6.50
C PHE A 20 7.96 19.78 -5.05
N HIS A 21 7.03 18.86 -4.84
CA HIS A 21 6.57 18.49 -3.50
C HIS A 21 7.66 17.81 -2.68
N LEU A 22 8.50 16.98 -3.29
CA LEU A 22 9.62 16.33 -2.60
C LEU A 22 10.67 17.34 -2.10
N ASN A 23 10.82 18.48 -2.79
CA ASN A 23 11.72 19.56 -2.41
C ASN A 23 11.08 20.63 -1.50
N HIS A 24 9.88 20.36 -0.92
CA HIS A 24 9.23 21.30 -0.03
C HIS A 24 10.07 21.59 1.22
N PRO A 25 10.15 22.86 1.69
CA PRO A 25 11.00 23.23 2.84
C PRO A 25 10.78 22.44 4.13
N LEU A 26 9.59 21.87 4.33
CA LEU A 26 9.28 21.04 5.50
C LEU A 26 9.75 19.58 5.36
N MET A 27 10.22 19.14 4.20
CA MET A 27 10.62 17.75 3.99
C MET A 27 11.76 17.33 4.90
N GLU A 28 12.75 18.21 5.14
CA GLU A 28 13.84 17.90 6.07
C GLU A 28 13.30 17.54 7.47
N ARG A 29 12.34 18.33 7.98
CA ARG A 29 11.73 18.06 9.27
C ARG A 29 10.89 16.78 9.28
N ILE A 30 10.17 16.51 8.21
CA ILE A 30 9.38 15.28 8.04
C ILE A 30 10.29 14.05 8.06
N VAL A 31 11.39 14.10 7.31
CA VAL A 31 12.38 13.02 7.24
C VAL A 31 13.05 12.79 8.61
N GLU A 32 13.52 13.85 9.27
CA GLU A 32 14.10 13.74 10.62
C GLU A 32 13.17 13.05 11.62
N LEU A 33 11.88 13.43 11.60
CA LEU A 33 10.88 12.83 12.49
C LEU A 33 10.63 11.36 12.15
N LYS A 34 10.50 11.03 10.86
CA LYS A 34 10.25 9.66 10.41
C LYS A 34 11.45 8.76 10.66
N GLU A 35 12.65 9.24 10.38
CA GLU A 35 13.91 8.51 10.57
C GLU A 35 14.45 8.64 12.02
N LYS A 36 13.71 9.34 12.91
CA LYS A 36 14.11 9.54 14.31
C LYS A 36 15.56 10.00 14.45
N ASN A 37 15.91 11.03 13.71
CA ASN A 37 17.27 11.53 13.57
C ASN A 37 18.25 10.44 13.08
N TYR A 38 17.82 9.60 12.15
CA TYR A 38 18.64 8.56 11.51
C TYR A 38 19.17 7.49 12.48
N GLU A 39 18.33 7.10 13.46
CA GLU A 39 18.74 6.11 14.50
C GLU A 39 19.02 4.72 13.94
N ASP A 40 18.50 4.40 12.76
CA ASP A 40 18.62 3.10 12.11
C ASP A 40 19.84 2.96 11.18
N LYS A 41 20.58 4.05 10.94
CA LYS A 41 21.71 4.09 9.98
C LYS A 41 22.84 3.07 10.22
N ALA A 42 22.97 2.56 11.43
CA ALA A 42 23.95 1.52 11.76
C ALA A 42 23.34 0.12 11.88
N LYS A 43 21.99 0.00 11.73
CA LYS A 43 21.27 -1.25 11.95
C LYS A 43 20.80 -1.88 10.65
N PHE A 44 20.49 -1.07 9.63
CA PHE A 44 19.97 -1.49 8.34
C PHE A 44 20.77 -0.85 7.22
N GLU A 45 21.11 -1.63 6.22
CA GLU A 45 21.93 -1.18 5.08
C GLU A 45 21.21 -0.13 4.23
N ASP A 46 19.88 -0.23 4.14
CA ASP A 46 18.99 0.66 3.40
C ASP A 46 18.55 1.91 4.20
N ALA A 47 18.99 2.03 5.47
CA ALA A 47 18.64 3.18 6.28
C ALA A 47 19.50 4.40 5.92
N PRO A 48 18.89 5.58 5.66
CA PRO A 48 19.63 6.77 5.28
C PRO A 48 20.51 7.27 6.44
N VAL A 49 21.67 7.80 6.07
CA VAL A 49 22.62 8.35 7.04
C VAL A 49 22.35 9.82 7.39
N ASP A 50 21.70 10.54 6.46
CA ASP A 50 21.28 11.95 6.60
C ASP A 50 20.12 12.29 5.67
N TYR A 51 19.72 13.57 5.65
CA TYR A 51 18.62 14.08 4.84
C TYR A 51 18.86 13.91 3.32
N ASN A 52 20.07 14.20 2.84
CA ASN A 52 20.34 14.10 1.42
C ASN A 52 20.26 12.66 0.93
N ASP A 53 20.80 11.74 1.70
CA ASP A 53 20.72 10.30 1.42
C ASP A 53 19.27 9.82 1.43
N ALA A 54 18.44 10.26 2.41
CA ALA A 54 17.02 9.94 2.43
C ALA A 54 16.29 10.45 1.18
N ILE A 55 16.55 11.68 0.75
CA ILE A 55 15.92 12.24 -0.45
C ILE A 55 16.36 11.50 -1.73
N GLU A 56 17.62 11.11 -1.84
CA GLU A 56 18.07 10.30 -2.98
C GLU A 56 17.39 8.91 -3.00
N ASN A 57 17.24 8.26 -1.85
CA ASN A 57 16.51 7.01 -1.72
C ASN A 57 15.04 7.19 -2.14
N TYR A 58 14.38 8.26 -1.72
CA TYR A 58 12.98 8.53 -2.11
C TYR A 58 12.83 8.78 -3.61
N LYS A 59 13.77 9.50 -4.23
CA LYS A 59 13.80 9.69 -5.69
C LYS A 59 13.94 8.37 -6.43
N GLN A 60 14.81 7.48 -5.97
CA GLN A 60 14.99 6.15 -6.57
C GLN A 60 13.71 5.32 -6.47
N ILE A 61 13.04 5.32 -5.30
CA ILE A 61 11.78 4.59 -5.11
C ILE A 61 10.67 5.18 -6.01
N LEU A 62 10.59 6.50 -6.12
CA LEU A 62 9.65 7.18 -7.01
C LEU A 62 9.94 6.86 -8.49
N ASP A 63 11.20 6.81 -8.89
CA ASP A 63 11.61 6.47 -10.26
C ASP A 63 11.25 5.02 -10.62
N ILE A 64 11.54 4.07 -9.73
CA ILE A 64 11.11 2.67 -9.86
C ILE A 64 9.58 2.57 -9.97
N THR A 65 8.86 3.32 -9.13
CA THR A 65 7.39 3.34 -9.17
C THR A 65 6.88 3.92 -10.47
N GLY A 66 7.49 4.99 -10.96
CA GLY A 66 7.17 5.62 -12.24
C GLY A 66 7.39 4.70 -13.44
N ASP A 67 8.46 3.90 -13.42
CA ASP A 67 8.73 2.88 -14.44
C ASP A 67 7.69 1.76 -14.43
N VAL A 68 7.39 1.21 -13.27
CA VAL A 68 6.34 0.18 -13.10
C VAL A 68 4.97 0.70 -13.52
N ALA A 69 4.63 1.94 -13.16
CA ALA A 69 3.39 2.58 -13.52
C ALA A 69 3.23 2.71 -15.04
N ALA A 70 4.25 3.26 -15.73
CA ALA A 70 4.20 3.54 -17.15
C ALA A 70 4.31 2.28 -18.04
N ASN A 71 5.10 1.28 -17.61
CA ASN A 71 5.47 0.17 -18.48
C ASN A 71 4.75 -1.15 -18.15
N ILE A 72 4.04 -1.21 -17.02
CA ILE A 72 3.28 -2.41 -16.61
C ILE A 72 1.83 -2.04 -16.27
N ILE A 73 1.60 -1.09 -15.36
CA ILE A 73 0.25 -0.82 -14.85
C ILE A 73 -0.62 -0.14 -15.91
N GLU A 74 -0.16 0.95 -16.50
CA GLU A 74 -0.92 1.69 -17.52
C GLU A 74 -1.27 0.82 -18.74
N PRO A 75 -0.34 0.04 -19.34
CA PRO A 75 -0.67 -0.85 -20.45
C PRO A 75 -1.71 -1.93 -20.13
N ASN A 76 -1.86 -2.29 -18.85
CA ASN A 76 -2.82 -3.27 -18.39
C ASN A 76 -4.20 -2.69 -18.07
N SER A 77 -4.32 -1.36 -17.87
CA SER A 77 -5.51 -0.71 -17.31
C SER A 77 -6.77 -0.95 -18.13
N GLU A 78 -6.71 -0.81 -19.45
CA GLU A 78 -7.87 -1.03 -20.34
C GLU A 78 -8.38 -2.49 -20.25
N SER A 79 -7.47 -3.47 -20.26
CA SER A 79 -7.86 -4.88 -20.15
C SER A 79 -8.41 -5.24 -18.78
N VAL A 80 -7.91 -4.62 -17.72
CA VAL A 80 -8.43 -4.78 -16.34
C VAL A 80 -9.85 -4.24 -16.24
N ASP A 81 -10.12 -3.06 -16.81
CA ASP A 81 -11.45 -2.45 -16.82
C ASP A 81 -12.46 -3.27 -17.61
N LEU A 82 -12.07 -3.77 -18.80
CA LEU A 82 -12.92 -4.59 -19.65
C LEU A 82 -13.25 -5.97 -19.08
N GLU A 83 -12.26 -6.66 -18.49
CA GLU A 83 -12.44 -7.97 -17.88
C GLU A 83 -13.23 -7.86 -16.57
N GLY A 84 -12.85 -6.94 -15.71
CA GLY A 84 -13.42 -6.69 -14.40
C GLY A 84 -13.29 -7.87 -13.42
N PRO A 85 -13.61 -7.67 -12.13
CA PRO A 85 -13.70 -8.76 -11.18
C PRO A 85 -14.97 -9.58 -11.40
N HIS A 86 -14.88 -10.91 -11.24
CA HIS A 86 -16.01 -11.83 -11.45
C HIS A 86 -16.02 -12.95 -10.40
N LEU A 87 -17.16 -13.62 -10.29
CA LEU A 87 -17.32 -14.78 -9.40
C LEU A 87 -17.05 -16.07 -10.16
N GLU A 88 -16.12 -16.88 -9.66
CA GLU A 88 -15.86 -18.22 -10.14
C GLU A 88 -15.83 -19.21 -8.98
N ASN A 89 -16.67 -20.26 -9.06
CA ASN A 89 -16.80 -21.28 -8.00
C ASN A 89 -17.02 -20.70 -6.58
N GLY A 90 -17.75 -19.59 -6.48
CA GLY A 90 -18.06 -18.92 -5.23
C GLY A 90 -16.91 -18.08 -4.65
N ARG A 91 -15.85 -17.86 -5.41
CA ARG A 91 -14.73 -16.97 -5.06
C ARG A 91 -14.71 -15.77 -5.99
N MET A 92 -14.27 -14.65 -5.47
CA MET A 92 -13.97 -13.47 -6.26
C MET A 92 -12.64 -13.69 -7.00
N ILE A 93 -12.65 -13.43 -8.30
CA ILE A 93 -11.45 -13.45 -9.14
C ILE A 93 -11.27 -12.05 -9.72
N TYR A 94 -10.10 -11.46 -9.51
CA TYR A 94 -9.72 -10.22 -10.17
C TYR A 94 -9.43 -10.46 -11.65
N ALA A 95 -9.49 -9.39 -12.44
CA ALA A 95 -8.98 -9.41 -13.80
C ALA A 95 -7.54 -9.94 -13.85
N SER A 96 -7.22 -10.73 -14.85
CA SER A 96 -5.93 -11.43 -14.97
C SER A 96 -4.73 -10.49 -14.86
N LYS A 97 -4.84 -9.29 -15.46
CA LYS A 97 -3.79 -8.27 -15.43
C LYS A 97 -3.64 -7.55 -14.09
N THR A 98 -4.63 -7.62 -13.20
CA THR A 98 -4.50 -7.15 -11.82
C THR A 98 -3.44 -7.95 -11.05
N PHE A 99 -3.37 -9.26 -11.27
CA PHE A 99 -2.33 -10.10 -10.66
C PHE A 99 -0.93 -9.79 -11.19
N GLU A 100 -0.81 -9.43 -12.48
CA GLU A 100 0.45 -8.97 -13.06
C GLU A 100 0.93 -7.66 -12.43
N ASN A 101 0.00 -6.71 -12.22
CA ASN A 101 0.30 -5.45 -11.54
C ASN A 101 0.72 -5.66 -10.08
N LEU A 102 0.03 -6.56 -9.34
CA LEU A 102 0.39 -6.93 -7.98
C LEU A 102 1.77 -7.59 -7.89
N ASP A 103 2.08 -8.49 -8.82
CA ASP A 103 3.38 -9.15 -8.89
C ASP A 103 4.51 -8.16 -9.21
N ALA A 104 4.25 -7.20 -10.12
CA ALA A 104 5.21 -6.17 -10.47
C ALA A 104 5.54 -5.25 -9.28
N THR A 105 4.52 -4.74 -8.58
CA THR A 105 4.74 -3.89 -7.39
C THR A 105 5.35 -4.66 -6.23
N ARG A 106 5.04 -5.96 -6.08
CA ARG A 106 5.69 -6.85 -5.11
C ARG A 106 7.16 -7.04 -5.41
N LYS A 107 7.52 -7.36 -6.65
CA LYS A 107 8.92 -7.51 -7.09
C LYS A 107 9.72 -6.23 -6.97
N ALA A 108 9.08 -5.09 -7.16
CA ALA A 108 9.69 -3.77 -6.97
C ALA A 108 9.83 -3.34 -5.50
N GLY A 109 9.37 -4.17 -4.53
CA GLY A 109 9.46 -3.85 -3.10
C GLY A 109 8.51 -2.73 -2.66
N LEU A 110 7.42 -2.48 -3.39
CA LEU A 110 6.48 -1.39 -3.15
C LEU A 110 5.32 -1.79 -2.23
N HIS A 111 5.56 -2.69 -1.26
CA HIS A 111 4.56 -3.09 -0.27
C HIS A 111 5.07 -2.86 1.15
N GLY A 112 4.16 -2.47 2.06
CA GLY A 112 4.51 -2.11 3.44
C GLY A 112 5.46 -0.92 3.53
N VAL A 113 5.46 -0.04 2.52
CA VAL A 113 6.48 1.00 2.34
C VAL A 113 6.54 2.01 3.49
N SER A 114 5.43 2.25 4.20
CA SER A 114 5.37 3.13 5.40
C SER A 114 5.88 2.45 6.67
N MET A 115 5.97 1.11 6.67
CA MET A 115 6.34 0.34 7.86
C MET A 115 7.83 0.45 8.19
N PRO A 116 8.18 0.35 9.50
CA PRO A 116 9.58 0.34 9.91
C PRO A 116 10.38 -0.81 9.30
N ARG A 117 11.67 -0.56 9.04
CA ARG A 117 12.64 -1.52 8.48
C ARG A 117 12.70 -2.83 9.25
N ARG A 118 12.56 -2.79 10.59
CA ARG A 118 12.54 -3.99 11.44
C ARG A 118 11.43 -5.00 11.10
N TYR A 119 10.43 -4.58 10.36
CA TYR A 119 9.35 -5.44 9.86
C TYR A 119 9.45 -5.71 8.34
N GLY A 120 10.50 -5.22 7.68
CA GLY A 120 10.71 -5.37 6.25
C GLY A 120 10.11 -4.24 5.40
N GLY A 121 9.67 -3.13 6.01
CA GLY A 121 9.20 -1.94 5.30
C GLY A 121 10.34 -0.98 4.95
N LEU A 122 10.03 0.05 4.18
CA LEU A 122 10.98 1.08 3.73
C LEU A 122 11.05 2.30 4.66
N ASN A 123 10.22 2.33 5.68
CA ASN A 123 10.07 3.45 6.61
C ASN A 123 9.77 4.79 5.92
N LEU A 124 9.02 4.79 4.81
CA LEU A 124 8.69 6.02 4.10
C LEU A 124 7.71 6.90 4.91
N PRO A 125 7.89 8.23 4.91
CA PRO A 125 6.88 9.14 5.44
C PRO A 125 5.61 9.13 4.58
N ASN A 126 4.46 9.40 5.18
CA ASN A 126 3.17 9.40 4.48
C ASN A 126 3.11 10.40 3.32
N THR A 127 3.90 11.47 3.36
CA THR A 127 4.06 12.40 2.24
C THR A 127 4.63 11.71 1.00
N VAL A 128 5.64 10.86 1.16
CA VAL A 128 6.23 10.10 0.04
C VAL A 128 5.28 8.97 -0.38
N PHE A 129 4.62 8.28 0.56
CA PHE A 129 3.58 7.31 0.23
C PHE A 129 2.46 7.92 -0.64
N SER A 130 2.05 9.17 -0.34
CA SER A 130 1.06 9.88 -1.16
C SER A 130 1.56 10.17 -2.58
N MET A 131 2.84 10.50 -2.74
CA MET A 131 3.45 10.67 -4.07
C MET A 131 3.48 9.36 -4.87
N LEU A 132 3.81 8.23 -4.23
CA LEU A 132 3.73 6.90 -4.85
C LEU A 132 2.29 6.57 -5.27
N SER A 133 1.32 6.88 -4.41
CA SER A 133 -0.11 6.68 -4.69
C SER A 133 -0.57 7.52 -5.88
N GLU A 134 -0.10 8.75 -6.02
CA GLU A 134 -0.39 9.63 -7.16
C GLU A 134 0.16 9.04 -8.47
N VAL A 135 1.42 8.60 -8.47
CA VAL A 135 2.06 7.95 -9.62
C VAL A 135 1.28 6.71 -10.07
N ILE A 136 0.94 5.83 -9.14
CA ILE A 136 0.17 4.61 -9.46
C ILE A 136 -1.26 4.95 -9.89
N SER A 137 -1.91 5.92 -9.25
CA SER A 137 -3.26 6.36 -9.58
C SER A 137 -3.35 6.97 -10.99
N ALA A 138 -2.31 7.68 -11.42
CA ALA A 138 -2.24 8.24 -12.76
C ALA A 138 -2.19 7.14 -13.85
N ALA A 139 -1.60 5.98 -13.53
CA ALA A 139 -1.55 4.83 -14.42
C ALA A 139 -2.86 4.02 -14.41
N ASP A 140 -3.40 3.73 -13.23
CA ASP A 140 -4.66 3.00 -13.03
C ASP A 140 -5.24 3.30 -11.64
N ALA A 141 -6.28 4.12 -11.59
CA ALA A 141 -6.96 4.49 -10.34
C ALA A 141 -7.68 3.30 -9.68
N GLY A 142 -8.12 2.31 -10.46
CA GLY A 142 -8.72 1.07 -9.95
C GLY A 142 -7.68 0.21 -9.23
N TYR A 143 -6.53 0.02 -9.86
CA TYR A 143 -5.42 -0.71 -9.24
C TYR A 143 -4.87 0.02 -8.00
N GLN A 144 -4.80 1.35 -8.02
CA GLN A 144 -4.38 2.13 -6.87
C GLN A 144 -5.23 1.85 -5.63
N ASN A 145 -6.54 1.66 -5.76
CA ASN A 145 -7.41 1.27 -4.66
C ASN A 145 -7.00 -0.06 -4.03
N ILE A 146 -6.58 -1.04 -4.84
CA ILE A 146 -6.11 -2.34 -4.34
C ILE A 146 -4.77 -2.19 -3.63
N TRP A 147 -3.81 -1.54 -4.28
CA TRP A 147 -2.44 -1.37 -3.79
C TRP A 147 -2.36 -0.50 -2.53
N SER A 148 -3.13 0.60 -2.46
CA SER A 148 -3.04 1.56 -1.34
C SER A 148 -3.61 1.03 -0.03
N LEU A 149 -4.44 -0.02 -0.05
CA LEU A 149 -4.96 -0.64 1.16
C LEU A 149 -3.87 -1.28 2.05
N GLN A 150 -2.64 -1.44 1.54
CA GLN A 150 -1.50 -1.74 2.39
C GLN A 150 -1.35 -0.74 3.56
N SER A 151 -1.80 0.51 3.38
CA SER A 151 -1.77 1.54 4.44
C SER A 151 -2.66 1.22 5.64
N CYS A 152 -3.61 0.28 5.52
CA CYS A 152 -4.41 -0.19 6.64
C CYS A 152 -3.55 -0.81 7.75
N ILE A 153 -2.33 -1.26 7.41
CA ILE A 153 -1.38 -1.81 8.38
C ILE A 153 -0.89 -0.76 9.40
N ASP A 154 -0.96 0.54 9.07
CA ASP A 154 -0.63 1.63 10.01
C ASP A 154 -1.52 1.56 11.26
N THR A 155 -2.79 1.16 11.12
CA THR A 155 -3.70 0.95 12.26
C THR A 155 -3.19 -0.16 13.17
N LEU A 156 -2.73 -1.27 12.59
CA LEU A 156 -2.16 -2.36 13.38
C LEU A 156 -0.83 -1.95 14.01
N TYR A 157 0.00 -1.20 13.31
CA TYR A 157 1.26 -0.69 13.83
C TYR A 157 1.06 0.23 15.02
N GLU A 158 0.05 1.12 14.97
CA GLU A 158 -0.23 2.08 16.04
C GLU A 158 -0.91 1.42 17.25
N PHE A 159 -1.94 0.61 17.01
CA PHE A 159 -2.86 0.13 18.05
C PHE A 159 -2.74 -1.37 18.36
N GLY A 160 -2.05 -2.15 17.54
CA GLY A 160 -1.89 -3.59 17.74
C GLY A 160 -0.91 -3.95 18.86
N SER A 161 -1.03 -5.18 19.37
CA SER A 161 -0.01 -5.74 20.25
C SER A 161 1.29 -6.04 19.49
N GLU A 162 2.41 -6.17 20.21
CA GLU A 162 3.68 -6.52 19.55
C GLU A 162 3.61 -7.90 18.87
N GLU A 163 2.86 -8.86 19.44
CA GLU A 163 2.63 -10.15 18.80
C GLU A 163 1.90 -9.99 17.46
N GLN A 164 0.87 -9.14 17.41
CA GLN A 164 0.14 -8.85 16.17
C GLN A 164 1.04 -8.13 15.15
N ARG A 165 1.84 -7.16 15.57
CA ARG A 165 2.79 -6.47 14.70
C ARG A 165 3.79 -7.43 14.07
N GLN A 166 4.41 -8.29 14.88
CA GLN A 166 5.38 -9.29 14.41
C GLN A 166 4.74 -10.33 13.48
N LYS A 167 3.49 -10.66 13.67
CA LYS A 167 2.78 -11.64 12.87
C LYS A 167 2.33 -11.11 11.52
N TYR A 168 1.80 -9.90 11.46
CA TYR A 168 1.09 -9.41 10.27
C TYR A 168 1.87 -8.37 9.45
N ILE A 169 2.66 -7.49 10.09
CA ILE A 169 3.36 -6.44 9.33
C ILE A 169 4.35 -7.02 8.31
N PRO A 170 5.20 -8.02 8.64
CA PRO A 170 6.09 -8.63 7.65
C PRO A 170 5.36 -9.25 6.45
N ARG A 171 4.16 -9.78 6.66
CA ARG A 171 3.35 -10.37 5.58
C ARG A 171 2.90 -9.31 4.58
N VAL A 172 2.46 -8.14 5.06
CA VAL A 172 2.09 -7.01 4.19
C VAL A 172 3.34 -6.46 3.48
N CYS A 173 4.47 -6.34 4.17
CA CYS A 173 5.74 -5.95 3.54
C CYS A 173 6.17 -6.94 2.45
N ALA A 174 5.84 -8.23 2.60
CA ALA A 174 6.07 -9.26 1.58
C ALA A 174 5.02 -9.24 0.44
N GLY A 175 4.01 -8.36 0.51
CA GLY A 175 3.02 -8.13 -0.55
C GLY A 175 1.69 -8.85 -0.37
N GLU A 176 1.36 -9.35 0.83
CA GLU A 176 0.00 -9.77 1.13
C GLU A 176 -0.94 -8.57 1.12
N THR A 177 -2.14 -8.78 0.61
CA THR A 177 -3.16 -7.74 0.43
C THR A 177 -3.95 -7.51 1.70
N MET A 178 -4.51 -6.30 1.84
CA MET A 178 -5.34 -5.93 2.99
C MET A 178 -6.70 -5.39 2.57
N SER A 179 -7.65 -5.48 3.51
CA SER A 179 -8.92 -4.76 3.46
C SER A 179 -9.24 -4.09 4.80
N MET A 180 -10.10 -3.07 4.73
CA MET A 180 -10.67 -2.41 5.89
C MET A 180 -12.18 -2.54 5.86
N ASP A 181 -12.72 -3.45 6.67
CA ASP A 181 -14.10 -3.89 6.61
C ASP A 181 -14.94 -3.11 7.64
N LEU A 182 -15.39 -1.92 7.26
CA LEU A 182 -16.13 -1.01 8.15
C LEU A 182 -17.61 -1.01 7.85
N THR A 183 -17.97 -0.72 6.59
CA THR A 183 -19.34 -0.42 6.14
C THR A 183 -20.26 -1.63 6.23
N GLU A 184 -21.49 -1.38 6.69
CA GLU A 184 -22.59 -2.35 6.71
C GLU A 184 -23.79 -1.81 5.91
N PRO A 185 -24.80 -2.63 5.58
CA PRO A 185 -25.98 -2.16 4.84
C PRO A 185 -26.66 -0.93 5.45
N ASP A 186 -26.68 -0.84 6.79
CA ASP A 186 -27.35 0.25 7.54
C ASP A 186 -26.38 1.15 8.31
N ALA A 187 -25.07 1.02 8.10
CA ALA A 187 -24.04 1.79 8.80
C ALA A 187 -22.84 2.06 7.87
N GLY A 188 -22.78 3.26 7.31
CA GLY A 188 -21.66 3.74 6.50
C GLY A 188 -20.97 4.92 7.19
N SER A 189 -21.46 6.15 6.98
CA SER A 189 -20.88 7.34 7.62
C SER A 189 -21.00 7.31 9.15
N ASP A 190 -22.09 6.75 9.67
CA ASP A 190 -22.28 6.53 11.12
C ASP A 190 -21.85 5.11 11.51
N LEU A 191 -20.56 4.93 11.74
CA LEU A 191 -19.97 3.63 12.16
C LEU A 191 -20.34 3.24 13.60
N GLN A 192 -20.93 4.14 14.39
CA GLN A 192 -21.43 3.79 15.72
C GLN A 192 -22.63 2.83 15.66
N ARG A 193 -23.25 2.70 14.48
CA ARG A 193 -24.41 1.83 14.24
C ARG A 193 -24.06 0.46 13.67
N VAL A 194 -22.77 0.11 13.54
CA VAL A 194 -22.38 -1.22 13.06
C VAL A 194 -22.98 -2.31 13.95
N MET A 195 -23.45 -3.39 13.35
CA MET A 195 -24.18 -4.48 14.01
C MET A 195 -23.43 -5.82 13.98
N LEU A 196 -22.36 -5.94 13.18
CA LEU A 196 -21.52 -7.14 13.14
C LEU A 196 -21.00 -7.43 14.54
N LYS A 197 -21.25 -8.66 15.02
CA LYS A 197 -20.87 -9.10 16.36
C LYS A 197 -19.59 -9.92 16.35
N ALA A 198 -18.73 -9.67 17.34
CA ALA A 198 -17.62 -10.52 17.71
C ALA A 198 -17.97 -11.25 19.02
N THR A 199 -17.98 -12.57 19.00
CA THR A 199 -18.22 -13.40 20.19
C THR A 199 -17.03 -14.32 20.40
N TYR A 200 -16.43 -14.30 21.60
CA TYR A 200 -15.30 -15.16 21.91
C TYR A 200 -15.74 -16.61 22.08
N ASP A 201 -15.09 -17.50 21.38
CA ASP A 201 -15.28 -18.96 21.49
C ASP A 201 -14.14 -19.54 22.35
N GLU A 202 -14.46 -19.86 23.60
CA GLU A 202 -13.48 -20.38 24.56
C GLU A 202 -12.88 -21.74 24.15
N LYS A 203 -13.63 -22.55 23.38
CA LYS A 203 -13.16 -23.89 22.98
C LYS A 203 -12.12 -23.79 21.87
N GLU A 204 -12.32 -22.87 20.94
CA GLU A 204 -11.43 -22.67 19.77
C GLU A 204 -10.37 -21.59 20.04
N GLY A 205 -10.48 -20.83 21.15
CA GLY A 205 -9.56 -19.73 21.48
C GLY A 205 -9.56 -18.60 20.47
N CYS A 206 -10.70 -18.33 19.81
CA CYS A 206 -10.80 -17.32 18.76
C CYS A 206 -12.09 -16.49 18.88
N TRP A 207 -12.13 -15.35 18.21
CA TRP A 207 -13.32 -14.53 18.04
C TRP A 207 -14.10 -14.99 16.80
N ARG A 208 -15.39 -15.28 16.96
CA ARG A 208 -16.29 -15.55 15.86
C ARG A 208 -17.04 -14.30 15.48
N LEU A 209 -16.92 -13.93 14.20
CA LEU A 209 -17.61 -12.78 13.63
C LEU A 209 -18.91 -13.23 12.97
N ASN A 210 -20.01 -12.51 13.25
CA ASN A 210 -21.33 -12.78 12.66
C ASN A 210 -21.99 -11.46 12.27
N GLY A 211 -22.24 -11.28 10.97
CA GLY A 211 -22.84 -10.09 10.37
C GLY A 211 -22.45 -9.95 8.91
N VAL A 212 -22.80 -8.82 8.31
CA VAL A 212 -22.56 -8.52 6.89
C VAL A 212 -21.84 -7.21 6.75
N LYS A 213 -20.69 -7.23 6.11
CA LYS A 213 -20.00 -6.02 5.60
C LYS A 213 -20.36 -5.81 4.13
N ARG A 214 -20.34 -4.56 3.66
CA ARG A 214 -20.75 -4.20 2.31
C ARG A 214 -19.82 -3.13 1.72
N PHE A 215 -19.65 -3.19 0.40
CA PHE A 215 -18.78 -2.26 -0.33
C PHE A 215 -17.31 -2.31 0.13
N ILE A 216 -16.79 -3.51 0.34
CA ILE A 216 -15.42 -3.70 0.82
C ILE A 216 -14.48 -3.85 -0.36
N THR A 217 -13.57 -2.89 -0.51
CA THR A 217 -12.44 -3.00 -1.45
C THR A 217 -11.50 -4.10 -0.96
N ASN A 218 -11.05 -4.97 -1.85
CA ASN A 218 -10.27 -6.16 -1.50
C ASN A 218 -10.98 -7.09 -0.48
N GLY A 219 -12.29 -7.28 -0.62
CA GLY A 219 -13.06 -8.14 0.28
C GLY A 219 -12.64 -9.62 0.29
N ASP A 220 -11.68 -10.02 -0.51
CA ASP A 220 -11.04 -11.33 -0.60
C ASP A 220 -9.55 -11.28 -0.25
N SER A 221 -9.09 -10.20 0.39
CA SER A 221 -7.69 -10.00 0.77
C SER A 221 -7.15 -11.05 1.75
N ASP A 222 -5.81 -11.09 1.88
CA ASP A 222 -5.14 -12.01 2.81
C ASP A 222 -5.32 -11.62 4.28
N ILE A 223 -5.48 -10.32 4.55
CA ILE A 223 -5.60 -9.75 5.91
C ILE A 223 -6.74 -8.75 5.94
N HIS A 224 -7.66 -8.91 6.91
CA HIS A 224 -8.80 -8.04 7.11
C HIS A 224 -8.72 -7.29 8.44
N LEU A 225 -8.97 -5.97 8.41
CA LEU A 225 -9.26 -5.17 9.60
C LEU A 225 -10.78 -5.00 9.71
N VAL A 226 -11.42 -5.77 10.57
CA VAL A 226 -12.89 -5.83 10.68
C VAL A 226 -13.37 -5.07 11.89
N LEU A 227 -14.21 -4.03 11.69
CA LEU A 227 -14.87 -3.36 12.79
C LEU A 227 -16.07 -4.19 13.25
N ALA A 228 -16.05 -4.59 14.54
CA ALA A 228 -17.07 -5.44 15.18
C ALA A 228 -17.43 -4.94 16.58
N ARG A 229 -18.58 -5.37 17.09
CA ARG A 229 -19.04 -5.17 18.48
C ARG A 229 -18.94 -6.46 19.30
#